data_d42d6f29da398a97fceec0636afe132d
#
_entry.id   d42d6f29da398a97fceec0636afe132d
#
_cell.length_a   1.000
_cell.length_b   1.000
_cell.length_c   1.000
_cell.angle_alpha   90.00
_cell.angle_beta   90.00
_cell.angle_gamma   90.00
#
_symmetry.space_group_name_H-M   'P 1'
#
loop_
_entity.id
_entity.type
_entity.pdbx_description
1 polymer ?
#
loop_
_entity_poly.entity_id
_entity_poly.type
_entity_poly.pdbx_seq_one_letter_code
_entity_poly.pdbx_strand_id
1 'polypeptide(L)'
;MRGAGERAARPQLRLQEYSAFFNAIPGEFFHRPDVDEGGKMLLPASVLGDIANMTLQYPLQFEIVAHHSSGEVTRTHCGVLEFTASEGQVVLPLWLMQTTLRINPMHFVSIRAASPRTRLH
;
A
#
# COMPACT_ATOMS: atom_id res chain seq x y z
N MET A 1 35.39 8.47 -3.46
CA MET A 1 34.92 8.43 -3.43
C MET A 1 34.35 8.59 -3.81
N ARG A 2 34.29 8.67 -3.95
CA ARG A 2 33.70 8.79 -4.15
C ARG A 2 32.92 8.79 -4.16
N GLY A 3 33.31 8.53 -4.26
CA GLY A 3 32.46 8.33 -4.46
C GLY A 3 31.43 8.58 -4.03
N ALA A 4 31.34 8.63 -3.44
CA ALA A 4 30.33 8.97 -2.84
C ALA A 4 29.43 9.74 -3.53
N GLY A 5 29.69 10.62 -3.77
CA GLY A 5 28.71 11.39 -4.15
C GLY A 5 28.08 11.10 -5.35
N GLU A 6 28.64 10.58 -6.09
CA GLU A 6 28.08 10.49 -7.25
C GLU A 6 26.98 9.81 -7.33
N ARG A 7 26.84 9.00 -6.58
CA ARG A 7 25.80 8.27 -6.66
C ARG A 7 24.67 8.94 -6.24
N ALA A 8 24.78 9.93 -5.64
CA ALA A 8 23.67 10.50 -5.03
C ALA A 8 22.67 11.01 -5.98
N ALA A 9 23.01 11.47 -7.05
CA ALA A 9 22.06 12.11 -7.88
C ALA A 9 21.16 11.20 -8.63
N ARG A 10 21.60 10.07 -9.03
CA ARG A 10 20.78 9.31 -9.80
C ARG A 10 19.73 8.58 -9.15
N PRO A 11 19.83 8.21 -7.96
CA PRO A 11 18.80 7.43 -7.37
C PRO A 11 17.48 8.09 -7.34
N GLN A 12 17.45 9.36 -7.14
CA GLN A 12 16.19 9.94 -7.00
C GLN A 12 15.40 9.91 -8.25
N LEU A 13 15.94 9.63 -9.32
CA LEU A 13 15.16 9.64 -10.52
C LEU A 13 14.22 8.49 -10.62
N ARG A 14 14.46 7.40 -9.97
CA ARG A 14 13.57 6.34 -10.06
C ARG A 14 13.23 5.70 -8.84
N LEU A 15 13.60 6.22 -7.75
CA LEU A 15 13.25 5.61 -6.51
C LEU A 15 12.01 6.21 -5.93
N GLN A 16 11.11 6.71 -6.77
CA GLN A 16 9.86 7.27 -6.32
C GLN A 16 8.80 6.19 -6.24
N GLU A 17 9.18 5.03 -5.74
CA GLU A 17 8.25 3.93 -5.58
C GLU A 17 8.34 3.41 -4.17
N TYR A 18 7.20 3.04 -3.64
CA TYR A 18 7.13 2.45 -2.32
C TYR A 18 6.49 1.07 -2.46
N SER A 19 7.04 0.09 -1.77
CA SER A 19 6.46 -1.24 -1.79
C SER A 19 6.78 -1.92 -0.47
N ALA A 20 5.78 -2.53 0.15
CA ALA A 20 5.97 -3.26 1.38
C ALA A 20 4.86 -4.28 1.53
N PHE A 21 5.08 -5.26 2.41
CA PHE A 21 4.11 -6.31 2.65
C PHE A 21 3.43 -6.10 4.00
N PHE A 22 2.16 -6.42 4.05
CA PHE A 22 1.36 -6.26 5.26
C PHE A 22 0.40 -7.42 5.38
N ASN A 23 -0.01 -7.73 6.62
CA ASN A 23 -1.12 -8.65 6.83
C ASN A 23 -2.41 -7.85 6.67
N ALA A 24 -3.33 -8.37 5.88
CA ALA A 24 -4.59 -7.68 5.63
C ALA A 24 -5.63 -8.12 6.63
N ILE A 25 -6.30 -7.18 7.27
CA ILE A 25 -7.40 -7.49 8.18
C ILE A 25 -8.59 -6.60 7.85
N PRO A 26 -9.81 -7.07 8.10
CA PRO A 26 -10.98 -6.23 7.85
C PRO A 26 -11.16 -5.22 8.96
N GLY A 27 -11.94 -4.19 8.69
CA GLY A 27 -12.14 -3.12 9.67
C GLY A 27 -12.70 -3.61 10.98
N GLU A 28 -13.56 -4.61 10.92
CA GLU A 28 -14.16 -5.16 12.12
C GLU A 28 -13.11 -5.71 13.08
N PHE A 29 -12.03 -6.30 12.56
CA PHE A 29 -10.98 -6.84 13.40
C PHE A 29 -10.15 -5.75 14.07
N PHE A 30 -10.26 -4.53 13.58
CA PHE A 30 -9.50 -3.41 14.12
C PHE A 30 -10.43 -2.43 14.84
N HIS A 31 -11.66 -2.88 15.16
CA HIS A 31 -12.66 -2.04 15.82
C HIS A 31 -13.00 -0.80 15.00
N ARG A 32 -12.94 -0.93 13.69
CA ARG A 32 -13.30 0.14 12.77
C ARG A 32 -14.25 -0.40 11.73
N PRO A 33 -15.48 -0.73 12.13
CA PRO A 33 -16.45 -1.24 11.16
C PRO A 33 -16.79 -0.24 10.06
N ASP A 34 -16.56 1.03 10.29
CA ASP A 34 -16.78 2.04 9.26
C ASP A 34 -15.90 1.79 8.04
N VAL A 35 -14.71 1.22 8.22
CA VAL A 35 -13.84 0.93 7.09
C VAL A 35 -14.50 -0.10 6.18
N ASP A 36 -15.20 -1.07 6.77
CA ASP A 36 -15.80 -2.14 5.98
C ASP A 36 -16.92 -1.65 5.08
N GLU A 37 -17.48 -0.49 5.39
CA GLU A 37 -18.54 0.05 4.56
C GLU A 37 -18.05 1.10 3.59
N GLY A 38 -16.81 1.46 3.68
CA GLY A 38 -16.25 2.47 2.80
C GLY A 38 -15.40 1.87 1.70
N GLY A 39 -14.68 2.73 1.01
CA GLY A 39 -13.82 2.31 -0.07
C GLY A 39 -12.36 2.66 0.15
N LYS A 40 -11.96 2.91 1.40
CA LYS A 40 -10.59 3.31 1.69
C LYS A 40 -10.02 2.46 2.80
N MET A 41 -8.71 2.47 2.92
CA MET A 41 -8.01 1.60 3.86
C MET A 41 -7.28 2.40 4.93
N LEU A 42 -6.82 1.68 5.96
CA LEU A 42 -5.95 2.26 6.96
C LEU A 42 -4.58 1.62 6.81
N LEU A 43 -3.55 2.44 6.85
CA LEU A 43 -2.16 1.99 6.81
C LEU A 43 -1.46 2.41 8.09
N PRO A 44 -0.33 1.79 8.44
CA PRO A 44 0.42 2.20 9.62
C PRO A 44 1.05 3.58 9.46
N ALA A 45 1.30 4.23 10.57
CA ALA A 45 1.93 5.55 10.55
C ALA A 45 3.30 5.52 9.90
N SER A 46 4.01 4.41 9.99
CA SER A 46 5.35 4.33 9.40
C SER A 46 5.31 4.50 7.88
N VAL A 47 4.20 4.10 7.24
CA VAL A 47 4.08 4.27 5.81
C VAL A 47 4.09 5.75 5.45
N LEU A 48 3.40 6.56 6.25
CA LEU A 48 3.39 7.99 6.00
C LEU A 48 4.79 8.56 6.04
N GLY A 49 5.59 8.11 7.00
CA GLY A 49 6.97 8.55 7.08
C GLY A 49 7.78 8.11 5.88
N ASP A 50 7.54 6.88 5.42
CA ASP A 50 8.30 6.33 4.29
C ASP A 50 8.02 7.07 2.99
N ILE A 51 6.79 7.55 2.81
CA ILE A 51 6.45 8.21 1.55
C ILE A 51 6.55 9.72 1.65
N ALA A 52 6.94 10.25 2.79
CA ALA A 52 6.92 11.69 3.02
C ALA A 52 7.74 12.47 2.01
N ASN A 53 8.84 11.89 1.55
CA ASN A 53 9.70 12.59 0.61
C ASN A 53 9.48 12.20 -0.84
N MET A 54 8.43 11.43 -1.11
CA MET A 54 8.15 11.00 -2.46
C MET A 54 7.20 11.98 -3.13
N THR A 55 7.31 12.08 -4.44
CA THR A 55 6.38 12.91 -5.21
C THR A 55 5.27 12.02 -5.70
N LEU A 56 4.14 12.06 -5.01
CA LEU A 56 3.00 11.22 -5.33
C LEU A 56 1.81 12.05 -5.76
N GLN A 57 0.94 11.44 -6.52
CA GLN A 57 -0.27 12.11 -6.94
C GLN A 57 -1.31 12.04 -5.85
N TYR A 58 -2.11 13.07 -5.72
CA TYR A 58 -3.20 13.10 -4.79
C TYR A 58 -4.53 13.13 -5.53
N PRO A 59 -5.55 12.50 -4.97
CA PRO A 59 -5.53 11.81 -3.67
C PRO A 59 -4.68 10.55 -3.75
N LEU A 60 -4.11 10.18 -2.63
CA LEU A 60 -3.22 9.02 -2.59
C LEU A 60 -3.97 7.73 -2.88
N GLN A 61 -3.45 6.95 -3.79
CA GLN A 61 -3.97 5.63 -4.06
C GLN A 61 -2.82 4.66 -4.16
N PHE A 62 -3.03 3.47 -3.64
CA PHE A 62 -2.02 2.44 -3.64
C PHE A 62 -2.55 1.21 -4.36
N GLU A 63 -1.67 0.48 -5.00
CA GLU A 63 -2.02 -0.79 -5.59
C GLU A 63 -1.84 -1.87 -4.54
N ILE A 64 -2.82 -2.75 -4.42
CA ILE A 64 -2.79 -3.86 -3.49
C ILE A 64 -2.70 -5.13 -4.32
N VAL A 65 -1.71 -5.97 -4.04
CA VAL A 65 -1.49 -7.20 -4.80
C VAL A 65 -1.47 -8.37 -3.83
N ALA A 66 -2.28 -9.38 -4.11
CA ALA A 66 -2.32 -10.59 -3.30
C ALA A 66 -1.91 -11.78 -4.16
N HIS A 67 -1.00 -12.60 -3.64
CA HIS A 67 -0.56 -13.80 -4.31
C HIS A 67 -1.23 -14.99 -3.63
N HIS A 68 -1.82 -15.86 -4.41
CA HIS A 68 -2.56 -17.01 -3.89
C HIS A 68 -1.75 -18.28 -4.07
N SER A 69 -1.99 -19.26 -3.22
CA SER A 69 -1.23 -20.51 -3.30
C SER A 69 -1.46 -21.24 -4.61
N SER A 70 -2.54 -20.95 -5.31
CA SER A 70 -2.80 -21.53 -6.62
C SER A 70 -1.90 -20.95 -7.70
N GLY A 71 -1.21 -19.87 -7.40
CA GLY A 71 -0.45 -19.15 -8.40
C GLY A 71 -1.19 -17.95 -8.96
N GLU A 72 -2.48 -17.83 -8.64
CA GLU A 72 -3.25 -16.68 -9.08
C GLU A 72 -2.78 -15.42 -8.37
N VAL A 73 -2.87 -14.30 -9.04
CA VAL A 73 -2.54 -13.00 -8.47
C VAL A 73 -3.74 -12.10 -8.64
N THR A 74 -4.20 -11.50 -7.55
CA THR A 74 -5.30 -10.55 -7.61
C THR A 74 -4.77 -9.18 -7.23
N ARG A 75 -5.35 -8.14 -7.81
CA ARG A 75 -4.87 -6.79 -7.52
C ARG A 75 -6.00 -5.79 -7.64
N THR A 76 -5.85 -4.70 -6.93
CA THR A 76 -6.82 -3.61 -6.96
C THR A 76 -6.13 -2.35 -6.50
N HIS A 77 -6.84 -1.24 -6.52
CA HIS A 77 -6.33 0.03 -6.01
C HIS A 77 -7.25 0.50 -4.90
N CYS A 78 -6.68 1.24 -3.97
CA CYS A 78 -7.44 1.70 -2.82
C CYS A 78 -6.84 2.98 -2.28
N GLY A 79 -7.68 3.93 -1.92
CA GLY A 79 -7.23 5.15 -1.28
C GLY A 79 -7.01 4.92 0.20
N VAL A 80 -6.37 5.87 0.85
CA VAL A 80 -6.06 5.77 2.28
C VAL A 80 -6.98 6.70 3.05
N LEU A 81 -7.62 6.17 4.09
CA LEU A 81 -8.45 6.97 4.96
C LEU A 81 -7.63 7.59 6.07
N GLU A 82 -6.79 6.79 6.72
CA GLU A 82 -5.98 7.23 7.84
C GLU A 82 -4.72 6.39 7.93
N PHE A 83 -3.71 6.92 8.61
CA PHE A 83 -2.48 6.18 8.86
C PHE A 83 -2.46 5.78 10.33
N THR A 84 -3.38 4.92 10.70
CA THR A 84 -3.58 4.51 12.09
C THR A 84 -3.59 3.01 12.32
N ALA A 85 -3.28 2.22 11.31
CA ALA A 85 -3.26 0.77 11.49
C ALA A 85 -2.04 0.37 12.31
N SER A 86 -2.08 -0.82 12.87
CA SER A 86 -0.94 -1.36 13.59
C SER A 86 0.20 -1.64 12.62
N GLU A 87 1.42 -1.57 13.12
CA GLU A 87 2.56 -1.83 12.26
C GLU A 87 2.49 -3.25 11.71
N GLY A 88 2.79 -3.37 10.42
CA GLY A 88 2.73 -4.66 9.77
C GLY A 88 1.37 -5.06 9.27
N GLN A 89 0.35 -4.25 9.51
CA GLN A 89 -1.02 -4.57 9.10
C GLN A 89 -1.60 -3.49 8.21
N VAL A 90 -2.48 -3.90 7.31
CA VAL A 90 -3.30 -2.97 6.56
C VAL A 90 -4.75 -3.34 6.83
N VAL A 91 -5.57 -2.32 7.11
CA VAL A 91 -6.99 -2.55 7.39
C VAL A 91 -7.75 -2.24 6.11
N LEU A 92 -8.37 -3.25 5.54
CA LEU A 92 -9.06 -3.14 4.26
C LEU A 92 -10.57 -3.30 4.46
N PRO A 93 -11.37 -2.69 3.58
CA PRO A 93 -12.80 -2.98 3.61
C PRO A 93 -13.04 -4.47 3.42
N LEU A 94 -13.92 -5.02 4.21
CA LEU A 94 -14.21 -6.45 4.14
C LEU A 94 -14.64 -6.86 2.74
N TRP A 95 -15.51 -6.06 2.12
CA TRP A 95 -15.98 -6.41 0.78
C TRP A 95 -14.84 -6.47 -0.24
N LEU A 96 -13.84 -5.61 -0.07
CA LEU A 96 -12.70 -5.59 -0.97
C LEU A 96 -11.89 -6.87 -0.83
N MET A 97 -11.71 -7.31 0.42
CA MET A 97 -11.00 -8.55 0.67
C MET A 97 -11.73 -9.74 0.09
N GLN A 98 -13.04 -9.78 0.24
CA GLN A 98 -13.83 -10.94 -0.15
C GLN A 98 -14.10 -11.01 -1.65
N THR A 99 -14.42 -9.89 -2.26
CA THR A 99 -14.89 -9.93 -3.64
C THR A 99 -13.82 -9.61 -4.66
N THR A 100 -12.94 -8.67 -4.34
CA THR A 100 -11.96 -8.24 -5.31
C THR A 100 -10.65 -8.99 -5.15
N LEU A 101 -10.12 -9.05 -3.95
CA LEU A 101 -8.86 -9.74 -3.72
C LEU A 101 -9.04 -11.22 -3.43
N ARG A 102 -10.21 -11.58 -2.93
CA ARG A 102 -10.54 -12.96 -2.57
C ARG A 102 -9.54 -13.56 -1.60
N ILE A 103 -9.30 -12.86 -0.51
CA ILE A 103 -8.35 -13.27 0.51
C ILE A 103 -9.05 -13.35 1.86
N ASN A 104 -8.48 -14.15 2.74
CA ASN A 104 -8.94 -14.29 4.11
C ASN A 104 -8.17 -13.33 5.01
N PRO A 105 -8.68 -13.06 6.22
CA PRO A 105 -7.95 -12.23 7.16
C PRO A 105 -6.55 -12.76 7.40
N MET A 106 -5.61 -11.86 7.57
CA MET A 106 -4.20 -12.12 7.82
C MET A 106 -3.41 -12.57 6.60
N HIS A 107 -4.03 -12.61 5.44
CA HIS A 107 -3.31 -12.90 4.22
C HIS A 107 -2.31 -11.76 3.95
N PHE A 108 -1.11 -12.09 3.52
CA PHE A 108 -0.14 -11.06 3.19
C PHE A 108 -0.47 -10.44 1.86
N VAL A 109 -0.39 -9.13 1.78
CA VAL A 109 -0.57 -8.40 0.54
C VAL A 109 0.60 -7.44 0.37
N SER A 110 0.89 -7.10 -0.87
CA SER A 110 1.87 -6.09 -1.19
C SER A 110 1.13 -4.78 -1.42
N ILE A 111 1.61 -3.71 -0.80
CA ILE A 111 1.03 -2.38 -0.98
C ILE A 111 2.07 -1.55 -1.70
N ARG A 112 1.70 -0.97 -2.82
CA ARG A 112 2.65 -0.26 -3.68
C ARG A 112 2.15 1.11 -4.08
N ALA A 113 3.03 2.07 -4.08
CA ALA A 113 2.74 3.40 -4.57
C ALA A 113 3.87 3.84 -5.48
N ALA A 114 3.55 4.61 -6.49
CA ALA A 114 4.57 5.10 -7.40
C ALA A 114 4.34 6.56 -7.67
N SER A 115 5.41 7.28 -7.92
CA SER A 115 5.29 8.70 -8.21
C SER A 115 4.66 8.87 -9.59
N PRO A 116 4.08 10.02 -9.85
CA PRO A 116 3.43 10.25 -11.15
C PRO A 116 4.35 10.04 -12.32
N ARG A 117 5.66 10.27 -12.10
CA ARG A 117 6.55 10.15 -13.21
C ARG A 117 6.62 8.79 -13.75
N THR A 118 6.36 7.77 -13.02
CA THR A 118 6.51 6.44 -13.52
C THR A 118 5.44 6.07 -14.49
N ARG A 119 4.45 6.94 -14.67
CA ARG A 119 3.44 6.62 -15.57
C ARG A 119 3.55 7.29 -16.88
N LEU A 120 4.54 8.02 -17.06
CA LEU A 120 4.66 8.67 -18.31
C LEU A 120 5.02 7.73 -19.38
N HIS A 121 4.54 7.90 -20.40
CA HIS A 121 4.91 7.14 -21.52
C HIS A 121 3.86 6.90 -22.34
#